data_a9a48e41be5724b8db5b7c36376a095a
#
_entry.id   a9a48e41be5724b8db5b7c36376a095a
#
_cell.length_a   1.000
_cell.length_b   1.000
_cell.length_c   1.000
_cell.angle_alpha   90.00
_cell.angle_beta   90.00
_cell.angle_gamma   90.00
#
_symmetry.space_group_name_H-M   'P 1'
#
loop_
_entity.id
_entity.type
_entity.pdbx_description
1 polymer ?
#
loop_
_entity_poly.entity_id
_entity_poly.type
_entity_poly.pdbx_seq_one_letter_code
_entity_poly.pdbx_strand_id
1 'polypeptide(L)'
;MQRYYDQFNQQLIYIGRAATEHFWDAQWQSTDFRKAITKTPNSWIARTTKKYLPLGSHILEGGCGQGNHVYALQQQGFKAVGPDYAPLTVEKLWQYAPELTIKLGDVRELPFPDNSFDGYWSLGVIEHFWDGYDTIANEIRRVIKPGGYLFLTFPCMSFLRIKKAQRGLYPYWENGLLEPDGFYQFALNPASVNRAFSNLDFHLIQEKGFASIKGIKDEVTYLEKQLQIFYDSRAFTARVIKRVIDPLLLPYLFGHSRFMILKKK
;
A
#
# COMPACT_ATOMS: atom_id res chain seq x y z
N MET A 1 6.88 15.44 9.96
CA MET A 1 6.12 15.41 8.70
C MET A 1 4.90 16.29 8.88
N GLN A 2 4.76 17.32 8.04
CA GLN A 2 3.62 18.23 8.05
C GLN A 2 2.43 17.59 7.34
N ARG A 3 1.22 17.97 7.73
CA ARG A 3 -0.02 17.45 7.16
C ARG A 3 -0.96 18.60 6.83
N TYR A 4 -1.49 18.60 5.62
CA TYR A 4 -2.45 19.58 5.13
C TYR A 4 -3.72 18.87 4.67
N TYR A 5 -4.86 19.53 4.80
CA TYR A 5 -6.12 18.99 4.32
C TYR A 5 -6.48 19.61 2.97
N ASP A 6 -6.59 18.77 1.96
CA ASP A 6 -7.14 19.07 0.66
C ASP A 6 -8.66 18.91 0.73
N GLN A 7 -9.37 20.03 0.75
CA GLN A 7 -10.84 20.04 0.83
C GLN A 7 -11.50 19.50 -0.44
N PHE A 8 -10.88 19.73 -1.59
CA PHE A 8 -11.45 19.35 -2.88
C PHE A 8 -11.50 17.82 -3.02
N ASN A 9 -10.38 17.17 -2.76
CA ASN A 9 -10.28 15.69 -2.84
C ASN A 9 -10.61 14.99 -1.52
N GLN A 10 -10.86 15.75 -0.45
CA GLN A 10 -11.15 15.25 0.90
C GLN A 10 -10.07 14.26 1.41
N GLN A 11 -8.81 14.64 1.28
CA GLN A 11 -7.64 13.83 1.62
C GLN A 11 -6.62 14.62 2.43
N LEU A 12 -5.67 13.93 3.08
CA LEU A 12 -4.52 14.59 3.69
C LEU A 12 -3.31 14.48 2.78
N ILE A 13 -2.55 15.57 2.71
CA ILE A 13 -1.26 15.68 2.04
C ILE A 13 -0.17 15.61 3.11
N TYR A 14 0.81 14.72 2.95
CA TYR A 14 1.96 14.59 3.83
C TYR A 14 3.20 15.15 3.15
N ILE A 15 3.86 16.13 3.81
CA ILE A 15 5.05 16.82 3.30
C ILE A 15 6.18 16.67 4.30
N GLY A 16 7.40 16.47 3.82
CA GLY A 16 8.61 16.41 4.65
C GLY A 16 9.72 15.51 4.11
N ARG A 17 9.44 14.70 3.08
CA ARG A 17 10.41 13.93 2.31
C ARG A 17 9.76 13.48 1.00
N ALA A 18 10.46 13.61 -0.10
CA ALA A 18 9.93 13.17 -1.39
C ALA A 18 10.05 11.64 -1.54
N ALA A 19 9.01 11.00 -2.06
CA ALA A 19 8.98 9.56 -2.35
C ALA A 19 9.59 9.25 -3.73
N THR A 20 10.85 9.64 -3.93
CA THR A 20 11.60 9.45 -5.19
C THR A 20 12.20 8.04 -5.29
N GLU A 21 12.68 7.66 -6.50
CA GLU A 21 13.46 6.43 -6.69
C GLU A 21 14.63 6.33 -5.70
N HIS A 22 15.38 7.42 -5.55
CA HIS A 22 16.50 7.49 -4.62
C HIS A 22 16.08 7.28 -3.15
N PHE A 23 14.92 7.83 -2.76
CA PHE A 23 14.35 7.59 -1.43
C PHE A 23 14.07 6.10 -1.21
N TRP A 24 13.45 5.43 -2.18
CA TRP A 24 13.12 4.01 -2.06
C TRP A 24 14.38 3.14 -2.09
N ASP A 25 15.34 3.44 -2.97
CA ASP A 25 16.64 2.76 -2.98
C ASP A 25 17.33 2.88 -1.62
N ALA A 26 17.39 4.07 -1.04
CA ALA A 26 17.97 4.28 0.29
C ALA A 26 17.19 3.54 1.40
N GLN A 27 15.86 3.53 1.31
CA GLN A 27 14.99 2.84 2.26
C GLN A 27 15.24 1.32 2.28
N TRP A 28 15.47 0.73 1.11
CA TRP A 28 15.67 -0.71 0.97
C TRP A 28 17.14 -1.14 1.10
N GLN A 29 18.11 -0.23 0.91
CA GLN A 29 19.55 -0.54 1.02
C GLN A 29 19.98 -1.05 2.40
N SER A 30 19.36 -0.58 3.46
CA SER A 30 19.69 -0.94 4.85
C SER A 30 19.25 -2.36 5.25
N THR A 31 18.61 -3.11 4.37
CA THR A 31 17.99 -4.38 4.69
C THR A 31 18.78 -5.55 4.13
N ASP A 32 18.98 -6.59 4.96
CA ASP A 32 19.44 -7.89 4.50
C ASP A 32 18.34 -8.56 3.67
N PHE A 33 18.44 -8.45 2.34
CA PHE A 33 17.45 -8.94 1.38
C PHE A 33 17.11 -10.42 1.58
N ARG A 34 18.11 -11.29 1.74
CA ARG A 34 17.87 -12.72 1.98
C ARG A 34 17.04 -12.96 3.24
N LYS A 35 17.35 -12.22 4.30
CA LYS A 35 16.65 -12.36 5.58
C LYS A 35 15.23 -11.74 5.52
N ALA A 36 15.04 -10.68 4.74
CA ALA A 36 13.72 -10.09 4.51
C ALA A 36 12.82 -11.03 3.71
N ILE A 37 13.33 -11.60 2.63
CA ILE A 37 12.62 -12.51 1.74
C ILE A 37 12.19 -13.78 2.48
N THR A 38 13.08 -14.46 3.18
CA THR A 38 12.81 -15.76 3.78
C THR A 38 11.90 -15.74 5.02
N LYS A 39 11.64 -14.56 5.59
CA LYS A 39 10.83 -14.44 6.81
C LYS A 39 9.33 -14.68 6.65
N THR A 40 8.77 -14.71 5.44
CA THR A 40 7.33 -14.59 5.25
C THR A 40 6.65 -15.61 4.34
N PRO A 41 7.04 -16.92 4.34
CA PRO A 41 6.42 -17.89 3.42
C PRO A 41 4.91 -18.07 3.65
N ASN A 42 4.41 -17.79 4.87
CA ASN A 42 3.00 -17.83 5.23
C ASN A 42 2.42 -16.42 5.47
N SER A 43 2.74 -15.47 4.60
CA SER A 43 2.25 -14.10 4.72
C SER A 43 0.72 -14.03 4.68
N TRP A 44 0.16 -12.97 5.28
CA TRP A 44 -1.28 -12.72 5.18
C TRP A 44 -1.73 -12.51 3.72
N ILE A 45 -0.83 -11.99 2.88
CA ILE A 45 -1.04 -11.78 1.45
C ILE A 45 -1.26 -13.11 0.75
N ALA A 46 -0.35 -14.06 0.91
CA ALA A 46 -0.49 -15.38 0.31
C ALA A 46 -1.75 -16.12 0.81
N ARG A 47 -2.05 -16.04 2.11
CA ARG A 47 -3.30 -16.60 2.66
C ARG A 47 -4.55 -15.92 2.10
N THR A 48 -4.51 -14.61 1.90
CA THR A 48 -5.64 -13.88 1.30
C THR A 48 -5.82 -14.28 -0.15
N THR A 49 -4.73 -14.31 -0.93
CA THR A 49 -4.79 -14.71 -2.35
C THR A 49 -5.43 -16.08 -2.53
N LYS A 50 -5.06 -17.08 -1.69
CA LYS A 50 -5.64 -18.43 -1.70
C LYS A 50 -7.15 -18.50 -1.50
N LYS A 51 -7.76 -17.48 -0.89
CA LYS A 51 -9.23 -17.45 -0.68
C LYS A 51 -9.99 -17.05 -1.95
N TYR A 52 -9.32 -16.36 -2.87
CA TYR A 52 -9.95 -15.78 -4.04
C TYR A 52 -9.48 -16.39 -5.36
N LEU A 53 -8.26 -16.95 -5.38
CA LEU A 53 -7.62 -17.45 -6.58
C LEU A 53 -7.05 -18.86 -6.37
N PRO A 54 -7.19 -19.75 -7.36
CA PRO A 54 -6.60 -21.09 -7.31
C PRO A 54 -5.07 -21.03 -7.39
N LEU A 55 -4.41 -22.09 -6.92
CA LEU A 55 -2.97 -22.27 -7.09
C LEU A 55 -2.60 -22.27 -8.58
N GLY A 56 -1.42 -21.77 -8.91
CA GLY A 56 -0.98 -21.61 -10.29
C GLY A 56 -1.46 -20.32 -10.96
N SER A 57 -2.35 -19.54 -10.31
CA SER A 57 -2.75 -18.22 -10.84
C SER A 57 -1.57 -17.28 -11.00
N HIS A 58 -1.65 -16.42 -12.02
CA HIS A 58 -0.67 -15.38 -12.31
C HIS A 58 -0.95 -14.14 -11.44
N ILE A 59 -0.02 -13.77 -10.61
CA ILE A 59 -0.17 -12.65 -9.66
C ILE A 59 0.89 -11.58 -9.93
N LEU A 60 0.46 -10.34 -10.02
CA LEU A 60 1.35 -9.17 -10.08
C LEU A 60 1.38 -8.46 -8.72
N GLU A 61 2.56 -8.11 -8.21
CA GLU A 61 2.73 -7.15 -7.12
C GLU A 61 3.36 -5.88 -7.67
N GLY A 62 2.57 -4.83 -7.92
CA GLY A 62 3.07 -3.54 -8.41
C GLY A 62 3.74 -2.75 -7.30
N GLY A 63 4.99 -2.32 -7.51
CA GLY A 63 5.83 -1.70 -6.50
C GLY A 63 6.28 -2.73 -5.45
N CYS A 64 6.95 -3.80 -5.89
CA CYS A 64 7.25 -4.97 -5.05
C CYS A 64 8.36 -4.74 -4.00
N GLY A 65 9.08 -3.60 -4.06
CA GLY A 65 10.15 -3.27 -3.14
C GLY A 65 11.16 -4.40 -2.99
N GLN A 66 11.26 -4.98 -1.81
CA GLN A 66 12.20 -6.07 -1.49
C GLN A 66 11.79 -7.46 -2.02
N GLY A 67 10.69 -7.60 -2.75
CA GLY A 67 10.24 -8.86 -3.32
C GLY A 67 9.75 -9.93 -2.33
N ASN A 68 9.62 -9.59 -1.05
CA ASN A 68 9.24 -10.54 -0.01
C ASN A 68 7.84 -11.14 -0.19
N HIS A 69 6.92 -10.41 -0.78
CA HIS A 69 5.58 -10.89 -1.07
C HIS A 69 5.52 -11.69 -2.36
N VAL A 70 6.31 -11.31 -3.38
CA VAL A 70 6.53 -12.12 -4.58
C VAL A 70 7.04 -13.50 -4.17
N TYR A 71 8.09 -13.55 -3.32
CA TYR A 71 8.60 -14.80 -2.75
C TYR A 71 7.51 -15.59 -2.04
N ALA A 72 6.78 -14.94 -1.12
CA ALA A 72 5.74 -15.64 -0.36
C ALA A 72 4.62 -16.21 -1.25
N LEU A 73 4.24 -15.51 -2.31
CA LEU A 73 3.26 -15.98 -3.30
C LEU A 73 3.81 -17.18 -4.10
N GLN A 74 5.07 -17.11 -4.57
CA GLN A 74 5.72 -18.20 -5.29
C GLN A 74 5.86 -19.46 -4.42
N GLN A 75 6.30 -19.31 -3.16
CA GLN A 75 6.38 -20.42 -2.20
C GLN A 75 5.03 -21.08 -1.90
N GLN A 76 3.95 -20.39 -2.15
CA GLN A 76 2.59 -20.92 -1.98
C GLN A 76 1.98 -21.45 -3.28
N GLY A 77 2.76 -21.53 -4.36
CA GLY A 77 2.37 -22.14 -5.63
C GLY A 77 1.68 -21.19 -6.61
N PHE A 78 1.80 -19.86 -6.43
CA PHE A 78 1.36 -18.88 -7.42
C PHE A 78 2.50 -18.53 -8.39
N LYS A 79 2.16 -18.13 -9.61
CA LYS A 79 3.09 -17.57 -10.59
C LYS A 79 3.16 -16.06 -10.35
N ALA A 80 3.94 -15.65 -9.35
CA ALA A 80 4.03 -14.25 -8.96
C ALA A 80 5.19 -13.54 -9.66
N VAL A 81 4.96 -12.28 -10.06
CA VAL A 81 5.96 -11.36 -10.61
C VAL A 81 5.83 -9.99 -9.93
N GLY A 82 6.95 -9.30 -9.74
CA GLY A 82 6.98 -7.97 -9.11
C GLY A 82 7.78 -6.97 -9.93
N PRO A 83 7.17 -5.94 -10.55
CA PRO A 83 7.87 -4.77 -11.00
C PRO A 83 8.13 -3.80 -9.84
N ASP A 84 9.30 -3.14 -9.89
CA ASP A 84 9.61 -1.98 -9.06
C ASP A 84 10.41 -0.98 -9.91
N TYR A 85 10.24 0.31 -9.62
CA TYR A 85 10.90 1.36 -10.41
C TYR A 85 12.25 1.82 -9.81
N ALA A 86 12.60 1.39 -8.59
CA ALA A 86 13.85 1.69 -7.91
C ALA A 86 14.99 0.79 -8.45
N PRO A 87 15.90 1.30 -9.31
CA PRO A 87 16.81 0.46 -10.08
C PRO A 87 17.82 -0.27 -9.22
N LEU A 88 18.40 0.38 -8.19
CA LEU A 88 19.38 -0.27 -7.31
C LEU A 88 18.74 -1.37 -6.46
N THR A 89 17.47 -1.21 -6.11
CA THR A 89 16.70 -2.23 -5.40
C THR A 89 16.49 -3.46 -6.29
N VAL A 90 16.10 -3.24 -7.54
CA VAL A 90 15.89 -4.32 -8.53
C VAL A 90 17.20 -5.05 -8.86
N GLU A 91 18.30 -4.32 -9.07
CA GLU A 91 19.62 -4.92 -9.29
C GLU A 91 20.04 -5.84 -8.14
N LYS A 92 19.84 -5.40 -6.90
CA LYS A 92 20.10 -6.23 -5.71
C LYS A 92 19.25 -7.47 -5.67
N LEU A 93 17.96 -7.37 -6.03
CA LEU A 93 17.08 -8.54 -6.08
C LEU A 93 17.56 -9.53 -7.15
N TRP A 94 17.98 -9.09 -8.33
CA TRP A 94 18.55 -9.98 -9.33
C TRP A 94 19.84 -10.66 -8.86
N GLN A 95 20.65 -9.95 -8.06
CA GLN A 95 21.90 -10.51 -7.53
C GLN A 95 21.66 -11.51 -6.38
N TYR A 96 20.78 -11.17 -5.43
CA TYR A 96 20.64 -11.93 -4.16
C TYR A 96 19.47 -12.89 -4.13
N ALA A 97 18.52 -12.76 -5.04
CA ALA A 97 17.33 -13.62 -5.15
C ALA A 97 16.95 -13.85 -6.62
N PRO A 98 17.85 -14.41 -7.45
CA PRO A 98 17.62 -14.62 -8.88
C PRO A 98 16.46 -15.57 -9.19
N GLU A 99 16.01 -16.33 -8.20
CA GLU A 99 14.82 -17.19 -8.29
C GLU A 99 13.51 -16.40 -8.32
N LEU A 100 13.53 -15.12 -7.93
CA LEU A 100 12.34 -14.28 -7.97
C LEU A 100 12.15 -13.68 -9.36
N THR A 101 10.92 -13.65 -9.80
CA THR A 101 10.56 -12.98 -11.06
C THR A 101 10.35 -11.49 -10.79
N ILE A 102 11.44 -10.73 -10.80
CA ILE A 102 11.44 -9.28 -10.58
C ILE A 102 11.77 -8.56 -11.89
N LYS A 103 11.10 -7.43 -12.14
CA LYS A 103 11.33 -6.58 -13.29
C LYS A 103 11.57 -5.13 -12.87
N LEU A 104 12.44 -4.44 -13.57
CA LEU A 104 12.46 -2.97 -13.51
C LEU A 104 11.25 -2.46 -14.28
N GLY A 105 10.44 -1.60 -13.69
CA GLY A 105 9.25 -1.05 -14.35
C GLY A 105 8.42 -0.15 -13.45
N ASP A 106 7.78 0.82 -14.08
CA ASP A 106 6.87 1.76 -13.43
C ASP A 106 5.43 1.21 -13.45
N VAL A 107 4.72 1.34 -12.33
CA VAL A 107 3.31 0.93 -12.22
C VAL A 107 2.37 1.78 -13.09
N ARG A 108 2.84 2.92 -13.57
CA ARG A 108 2.11 3.81 -14.50
C ARG A 108 2.21 3.35 -15.96
N GLU A 109 3.17 2.47 -16.27
CA GLU A 109 3.41 1.90 -17.61
C GLU A 109 3.99 0.50 -17.47
N LEU A 110 3.13 -0.48 -17.19
CA LEU A 110 3.54 -1.84 -16.88
C LEU A 110 3.98 -2.60 -18.15
N PRO A 111 5.17 -3.24 -18.14
CA PRO A 111 5.71 -3.97 -19.29
C PRO A 111 5.07 -5.37 -19.46
N PHE A 112 3.74 -5.42 -19.39
CA PHE A 112 2.97 -6.65 -19.52
C PHE A 112 1.80 -6.47 -20.49
N PRO A 113 1.42 -7.52 -21.24
CA PRO A 113 0.24 -7.49 -22.10
C PRO A 113 -1.07 -7.29 -21.29
N ASP A 114 -2.12 -6.90 -22.01
CA ASP A 114 -3.47 -6.82 -21.48
C ASP A 114 -3.92 -8.18 -20.95
N ASN A 115 -4.75 -8.17 -19.91
CA ASN A 115 -5.38 -9.37 -19.35
C ASN A 115 -4.40 -10.51 -19.04
N SER A 116 -3.23 -10.19 -18.47
CA SER A 116 -2.16 -11.14 -18.16
C SER A 116 -2.29 -11.78 -16.78
N PHE A 117 -2.94 -11.09 -15.83
CA PHE A 117 -2.94 -11.48 -14.43
C PHE A 117 -4.33 -11.83 -13.90
N ASP A 118 -4.39 -12.88 -13.08
CA ASP A 118 -5.58 -13.28 -12.35
C ASP A 118 -5.76 -12.44 -11.07
N GLY A 119 -4.67 -11.91 -10.53
CA GLY A 119 -4.67 -11.03 -9.37
C GLY A 119 -3.56 -9.98 -9.39
N TYR A 120 -3.85 -8.82 -8.81
CA TYR A 120 -2.90 -7.71 -8.65
C TYR A 120 -2.88 -7.25 -7.20
N TRP A 121 -1.70 -7.17 -6.60
CA TRP A 121 -1.45 -6.56 -5.30
C TRP A 121 -0.82 -5.19 -5.47
N SER A 122 -1.43 -4.16 -4.85
CA SER A 122 -0.88 -2.81 -4.72
C SER A 122 -0.84 -2.45 -3.24
N LEU A 123 0.35 -2.40 -2.68
CA LEU A 123 0.57 -2.31 -1.24
C LEU A 123 1.27 -1.01 -0.87
N GLY A 124 0.50 0.06 -0.67
CA GLY A 124 1.06 1.35 -0.32
C GLY A 124 1.81 1.98 -1.49
N VAL A 125 1.16 2.10 -2.64
CA VAL A 125 1.75 2.60 -3.89
C VAL A 125 0.99 3.80 -4.44
N ILE A 126 -0.32 3.70 -4.61
CA ILE A 126 -1.14 4.70 -5.32
C ILE A 126 -1.15 6.08 -4.65
N GLU A 127 -0.84 6.13 -3.38
CA GLU A 127 -0.82 7.34 -2.57
C GLU A 127 0.42 8.23 -2.77
N HIS A 128 1.45 7.73 -3.45
CA HIS A 128 2.74 8.42 -3.60
C HIS A 128 2.85 9.28 -4.86
N PHE A 129 1.79 9.41 -5.64
CA PHE A 129 1.79 10.15 -6.89
C PHE A 129 0.97 11.44 -6.76
N TRP A 130 1.65 12.59 -6.92
CA TRP A 130 1.01 13.90 -6.81
C TRP A 130 -0.09 14.12 -7.84
N ASP A 131 0.15 13.69 -9.08
CA ASP A 131 -0.81 13.78 -10.19
C ASP A 131 -2.02 12.83 -10.03
N GLY A 132 -2.09 12.13 -8.90
CA GLY A 132 -3.12 11.14 -8.64
C GLY A 132 -2.77 9.74 -9.15
N TYR A 133 -3.73 8.84 -9.05
CA TYR A 133 -3.53 7.42 -9.36
C TYR A 133 -4.29 6.92 -10.59
N ASP A 134 -4.86 7.82 -11.39
CA ASP A 134 -5.70 7.43 -12.53
C ASP A 134 -4.93 6.63 -13.60
N THR A 135 -3.70 7.03 -13.90
CA THR A 135 -2.81 6.29 -14.82
C THR A 135 -2.54 4.88 -14.30
N ILE A 136 -2.25 4.76 -13.00
CA ILE A 136 -2.01 3.46 -12.34
C ILE A 136 -3.28 2.61 -12.36
N ALA A 137 -4.43 3.21 -12.07
CA ALA A 137 -5.70 2.50 -12.05
C ALA A 137 -6.08 1.96 -13.44
N ASN A 138 -5.79 2.72 -14.51
CA ASN A 138 -5.96 2.26 -15.90
C ASN A 138 -5.02 1.10 -16.23
N GLU A 139 -3.75 1.15 -15.82
CA GLU A 139 -2.80 0.06 -16.00
C GLU A 139 -3.21 -1.21 -15.22
N ILE A 140 -3.65 -1.04 -13.98
CA ILE A 140 -4.23 -2.14 -13.18
C ILE A 140 -5.41 -2.78 -13.92
N ARG A 141 -6.33 -1.94 -14.44
CA ARG A 141 -7.46 -2.44 -15.24
C ARG A 141 -7.00 -3.17 -16.49
N ARG A 142 -6.03 -2.64 -17.19
CA ARG A 142 -5.50 -3.20 -18.43
C ARG A 142 -4.91 -4.59 -18.21
N VAL A 143 -4.07 -4.75 -17.19
CA VAL A 143 -3.32 -6.00 -17.00
C VAL A 143 -4.11 -7.09 -16.27
N ILE A 144 -5.13 -6.77 -15.49
CA ILE A 144 -5.99 -7.75 -14.82
C ILE A 144 -6.98 -8.34 -15.83
N LYS A 145 -7.12 -9.67 -15.84
CA LYS A 145 -8.13 -10.40 -16.64
C LYS A 145 -9.55 -10.05 -16.19
N PRO A 146 -10.55 -10.11 -17.08
CA PRO A 146 -11.96 -10.16 -16.66
C PRO A 146 -12.17 -11.26 -15.60
N GLY A 147 -12.89 -10.96 -14.53
CA GLY A 147 -13.08 -11.84 -13.39
C GLY A 147 -11.91 -11.90 -12.39
N GLY A 148 -10.77 -11.26 -12.69
CA GLY A 148 -9.60 -11.19 -11.81
C GLY A 148 -9.77 -10.22 -10.64
N TYR A 149 -8.82 -10.23 -9.70
CA TYR A 149 -8.92 -9.51 -8.44
C TYR A 149 -7.83 -8.46 -8.26
N LEU A 150 -8.22 -7.31 -7.74
CA LEU A 150 -7.32 -6.29 -7.20
C LEU A 150 -7.34 -6.33 -5.67
N PHE A 151 -6.18 -6.41 -5.06
CA PHE A 151 -5.94 -6.31 -3.63
C PHE A 151 -5.17 -5.01 -3.37
N LEU A 152 -5.82 -4.02 -2.77
CA LEU A 152 -5.33 -2.65 -2.69
C LEU A 152 -5.20 -2.20 -1.25
N THR A 153 -4.04 -1.64 -0.86
CA THR A 153 -3.88 -0.95 0.43
C THR A 153 -3.34 0.46 0.24
N PHE A 154 -3.80 1.37 1.06
CA PHE A 154 -3.35 2.76 1.08
C PHE A 154 -3.64 3.43 2.43
N PRO A 155 -2.88 4.46 2.87
CA PRO A 155 -3.23 5.31 3.99
C PRO A 155 -4.55 6.03 3.70
N CYS A 156 -5.44 6.10 4.69
CA CYS A 156 -6.79 6.57 4.42
C CYS A 156 -7.27 7.66 5.37
N MET A 157 -8.27 8.41 4.89
CA MET A 157 -9.11 9.27 5.71
C MET A 157 -10.02 8.39 6.57
N SER A 158 -9.54 8.00 7.77
CA SER A 158 -10.36 7.34 8.78
C SER A 158 -11.42 8.29 9.34
N PHE A 159 -12.42 7.74 10.03
CA PHE A 159 -13.44 8.57 10.68
C PHE A 159 -12.82 9.63 11.60
N LEU A 160 -11.78 9.28 12.38
CA LEU A 160 -11.07 10.23 13.24
C LEU A 160 -10.46 11.39 12.41
N ARG A 161 -9.77 11.08 11.30
CA ARG A 161 -9.18 12.10 10.42
C ARG A 161 -10.25 12.99 9.78
N ILE A 162 -11.35 12.41 9.32
CA ILE A 162 -12.49 13.16 8.79
C ILE A 162 -13.04 14.13 9.85
N LYS A 163 -13.26 13.66 11.09
CA LYS A 163 -13.74 14.52 12.19
C LYS A 163 -12.76 15.63 12.54
N LYS A 164 -11.47 15.37 12.52
CA LYS A 164 -10.44 16.41 12.71
C LYS A 164 -10.45 17.44 11.60
N ALA A 165 -10.53 17.00 10.35
CA ALA A 165 -10.61 17.89 9.19
C ALA A 165 -11.86 18.79 9.25
N GLN A 166 -13.03 18.21 9.56
CA GLN A 166 -14.28 18.96 9.73
C GLN A 166 -14.22 20.02 10.87
N ARG A 167 -13.34 19.82 11.86
CA ARG A 167 -13.11 20.77 12.96
C ARG A 167 -11.97 21.75 12.70
N GLY A 168 -11.40 21.77 11.48
CA GLY A 168 -10.28 22.66 11.13
C GLY A 168 -8.97 22.34 11.88
N LEU A 169 -8.78 21.09 12.33
CA LEU A 169 -7.58 20.68 13.07
C LEU A 169 -6.39 20.33 12.17
N TYR A 170 -6.52 20.47 10.88
CA TYR A 170 -5.44 20.45 9.89
C TYR A 170 -5.41 21.77 9.16
N PRO A 171 -4.24 22.37 8.90
CA PRO A 171 -4.15 23.50 7.98
C PRO A 171 -4.65 23.06 6.60
N TYR A 172 -5.32 24.02 5.91
CA TYR A 172 -5.79 23.75 4.57
C TYR A 172 -4.65 23.82 3.56
N TRP A 173 -4.77 23.03 2.48
CA TRP A 173 -3.87 23.12 1.34
C TRP A 173 -4.35 24.25 0.41
N GLU A 174 -3.52 25.28 0.22
CA GLU A 174 -3.88 26.48 -0.54
C GLU A 174 -3.06 26.65 -1.83
N ASN A 175 -2.03 25.80 -2.04
CA ASN A 175 -1.10 25.95 -3.17
C ASN A 175 -1.61 25.31 -4.49
N GLY A 176 -2.89 25.03 -4.60
CA GLY A 176 -3.50 24.51 -5.82
C GLY A 176 -2.94 23.14 -6.25
N LEU A 177 -2.65 23.00 -7.56
CA LEU A 177 -2.20 21.74 -8.18
C LEU A 177 -0.68 21.58 -8.21
N LEU A 178 0.10 22.56 -7.73
CA LEU A 178 1.56 22.45 -7.75
C LEU A 178 2.02 21.43 -6.70
N GLU A 179 2.86 20.50 -7.14
CA GLU A 179 3.50 19.54 -6.23
C GLU A 179 4.44 20.31 -5.29
N PRO A 180 4.27 20.15 -3.95
CA PRO A 180 5.17 20.78 -3.00
C PRO A 180 6.50 20.02 -2.90
N ASP A 181 7.55 20.76 -2.64
CA ASP A 181 8.83 20.16 -2.27
C ASP A 181 8.65 19.22 -1.07
N GLY A 182 9.18 18.01 -1.21
CA GLY A 182 9.08 16.99 -0.16
C GLY A 182 7.70 16.35 -0.02
N PHE A 183 6.87 16.35 -1.05
CA PHE A 183 5.66 15.53 -1.08
C PHE A 183 6.02 14.07 -0.83
N TYR A 184 5.30 13.45 0.11
CA TYR A 184 5.55 12.05 0.45
C TYR A 184 4.39 11.14 0.03
N GLN A 185 3.19 11.45 0.48
CA GLN A 185 2.01 10.63 0.20
C GLN A 185 0.72 11.38 0.52
N PHE A 186 -0.36 10.85 0.02
CA PHE A 186 -1.71 11.18 0.48
C PHE A 186 -2.21 10.20 1.55
N ALA A 187 -3.16 10.64 2.40
CA ALA A 187 -4.13 9.75 3.01
C ALA A 187 -5.44 9.91 2.24
N LEU A 188 -5.73 8.95 1.39
CA LEU A 188 -6.80 9.02 0.40
C LEU A 188 -8.18 8.82 1.02
N ASN A 189 -9.20 9.39 0.38
CA ASN A 189 -10.60 9.14 0.73
C ASN A 189 -11.03 7.76 0.18
N PRO A 190 -11.39 6.78 1.03
CA PRO A 190 -11.74 5.44 0.57
C PRO A 190 -12.94 5.41 -0.38
N ALA A 191 -13.92 6.31 -0.18
CA ALA A 191 -15.09 6.39 -1.06
C ALA A 191 -14.70 6.88 -2.46
N SER A 192 -13.75 7.82 -2.56
CA SER A 192 -13.23 8.31 -3.84
C SER A 192 -12.44 7.22 -4.57
N VAL A 193 -11.58 6.49 -3.85
CA VAL A 193 -10.84 5.35 -4.43
C VAL A 193 -11.81 4.29 -4.94
N ASN A 194 -12.79 3.89 -4.14
CA ASN A 194 -13.79 2.90 -4.58
C ASN A 194 -14.56 3.38 -5.82
N ARG A 195 -14.93 4.66 -5.89
CA ARG A 195 -15.63 5.24 -7.04
C ARG A 195 -14.76 5.21 -8.30
N ALA A 196 -13.47 5.58 -8.18
CA ALA A 196 -12.54 5.56 -9.31
C ALA A 196 -12.42 4.15 -9.91
N PHE A 197 -12.20 3.13 -9.08
CA PHE A 197 -12.14 1.75 -9.57
C PHE A 197 -13.49 1.22 -10.04
N SER A 198 -14.61 1.67 -9.47
CA SER A 198 -15.96 1.30 -9.96
C SER A 198 -16.20 1.83 -11.37
N ASN A 199 -15.70 3.02 -11.70
CA ASN A 199 -15.76 3.59 -13.05
C ASN A 199 -14.87 2.83 -14.07
N LEU A 200 -13.95 2.01 -13.59
CA LEU A 200 -13.05 1.15 -14.36
C LEU A 200 -13.50 -0.33 -14.35
N ASP A 201 -14.79 -0.59 -14.20
CA ASP A 201 -15.41 -1.92 -14.22
C ASP A 201 -15.02 -2.83 -13.04
N PHE A 202 -14.50 -2.29 -11.94
CA PHE A 202 -14.31 -3.05 -10.71
C PHE A 202 -15.52 -2.93 -9.78
N HIS A 203 -15.81 -3.99 -9.03
CA HIS A 203 -16.76 -3.94 -7.94
C HIS A 203 -16.11 -4.35 -6.63
N LEU A 204 -16.44 -3.64 -5.56
CA LEU A 204 -15.92 -3.88 -4.23
C LEU A 204 -16.47 -5.18 -3.64
N ILE A 205 -15.59 -6.11 -3.30
CA ILE A 205 -15.92 -7.37 -2.62
C ILE A 205 -15.79 -7.24 -1.10
N GLN A 206 -14.73 -6.56 -0.66
CA GLN A 206 -14.43 -6.43 0.76
C GLN A 206 -13.65 -5.13 1.03
N GLU A 207 -13.97 -4.50 2.15
CA GLU A 207 -13.23 -3.36 2.67
C GLU A 207 -12.95 -3.56 4.17
N LYS A 208 -11.71 -3.25 4.60
CA LYS A 208 -11.29 -3.31 6.00
C LYS A 208 -10.33 -2.18 6.33
N GLY A 209 -10.51 -1.57 7.50
CA GLY A 209 -9.47 -0.75 8.11
C GLY A 209 -8.40 -1.64 8.78
N PHE A 210 -7.20 -1.14 8.93
CA PHE A 210 -6.14 -1.78 9.71
C PHE A 210 -5.12 -0.75 10.21
N ALA A 211 -4.16 -1.21 11.04
CA ALA A 211 -3.16 -0.36 11.69
C ALA A 211 -3.79 0.74 12.58
N SER A 212 -4.75 0.36 13.44
CA SER A 212 -5.47 1.30 14.32
C SER A 212 -4.54 1.92 15.35
N ILE A 213 -3.60 1.17 15.90
CA ILE A 213 -2.58 1.68 16.85
C ILE A 213 -1.77 2.80 16.17
N LYS A 214 -1.34 2.60 14.91
CA LYS A 214 -0.66 3.64 14.13
C LYS A 214 -1.56 4.84 13.90
N GLY A 215 -2.82 4.60 13.53
CA GLY A 215 -3.79 5.68 13.30
C GLY A 215 -4.02 6.53 14.55
N ILE A 216 -4.20 5.92 15.71
CA ILE A 216 -4.36 6.64 17.00
C ILE A 216 -3.06 7.39 17.34
N LYS A 217 -1.91 6.72 17.24
CA LYS A 217 -0.60 7.32 17.49
C LYS A 217 -0.39 8.59 16.67
N ASP A 218 -0.69 8.53 15.37
CA ASP A 218 -0.46 9.64 14.45
C ASP A 218 -1.46 10.80 14.67
N GLU A 219 -2.60 10.54 15.29
CA GLU A 219 -3.68 11.51 15.42
C GLU A 219 -3.89 12.05 16.83
N VAL A 220 -3.43 11.36 17.87
CA VAL A 220 -3.62 11.75 19.27
C VAL A 220 -2.26 12.15 19.85
N THR A 221 -1.92 13.43 19.76
CA THR A 221 -0.62 13.99 20.16
C THR A 221 -0.25 13.69 21.61
N TYR A 222 -1.23 13.66 22.51
CA TYR A 222 -0.99 13.35 23.93
C TYR A 222 -0.45 11.92 24.13
N LEU A 223 -0.82 10.97 23.27
CA LEU A 223 -0.38 9.57 23.36
C LEU A 223 0.78 9.24 22.41
N GLU A 224 1.25 10.21 21.62
CA GLU A 224 2.21 9.97 20.55
C GLU A 224 3.48 9.27 21.03
N LYS A 225 4.12 9.80 22.09
CA LYS A 225 5.38 9.25 22.61
C LYS A 225 5.22 7.84 23.16
N GLN A 226 4.19 7.59 23.94
CA GLN A 226 3.92 6.28 24.55
C GLN A 226 3.57 5.24 23.49
N LEU A 227 2.72 5.62 22.54
CA LEU A 227 2.33 4.75 21.46
C LEU A 227 3.46 4.53 20.44
N GLN A 228 4.37 5.51 20.27
CA GLN A 228 5.56 5.33 19.44
C GLN A 228 6.48 4.26 20.03
N ILE A 229 6.81 4.34 21.31
CA ILE A 229 7.63 3.34 22.01
C ILE A 229 6.99 1.95 21.88
N PHE A 230 5.69 1.86 22.11
CA PHE A 230 4.95 0.61 21.99
C PHE A 230 4.95 0.11 20.51
N TYR A 231 4.73 1.00 19.57
CA TYR A 231 4.69 0.67 18.13
C TYR A 231 6.04 0.15 17.63
N ASP A 232 7.16 0.76 18.04
CA ASP A 232 8.51 0.38 17.63
C ASP A 232 9.03 -0.87 18.36
N SER A 233 8.41 -1.24 19.48
CA SER A 233 8.83 -2.40 20.26
C SER A 233 8.78 -3.69 19.45
N ARG A 234 9.93 -4.38 19.35
CA ARG A 234 10.09 -5.69 18.72
C ARG A 234 9.92 -6.86 19.69
N ALA A 235 9.65 -6.59 20.97
CA ALA A 235 9.40 -7.60 21.97
C ALA A 235 8.26 -8.54 21.56
N PHE A 236 8.39 -9.83 21.87
CA PHE A 236 7.38 -10.83 21.53
C PHE A 236 6.01 -10.45 22.11
N THR A 237 5.97 -10.04 23.38
CA THR A 237 4.75 -9.59 24.06
C THR A 237 4.09 -8.40 23.35
N ALA A 238 4.87 -7.38 22.98
CA ALA A 238 4.35 -6.22 22.26
C ALA A 238 3.78 -6.62 20.88
N ARG A 239 4.40 -7.58 20.18
CA ARG A 239 3.88 -8.08 18.90
C ARG A 239 2.56 -8.83 19.05
N VAL A 240 2.43 -9.66 20.10
CA VAL A 240 1.19 -10.38 20.40
C VAL A 240 0.09 -9.38 20.77
N ILE A 241 0.39 -8.43 21.66
CA ILE A 241 -0.56 -7.40 22.07
C ILE A 241 -1.05 -6.58 20.87
N LYS A 242 -0.14 -6.11 20.00
CA LYS A 242 -0.51 -5.38 18.77
C LYS A 242 -1.45 -6.21 17.90
N ARG A 243 -1.17 -7.49 17.72
CA ARG A 243 -1.98 -8.38 16.86
C ARG A 243 -3.39 -8.61 17.41
N VAL A 244 -3.55 -8.62 18.74
CA VAL A 244 -4.85 -8.81 19.41
C VAL A 244 -5.62 -7.51 19.52
N ILE A 245 -4.96 -6.43 19.94
CA ILE A 245 -5.61 -5.15 20.22
C ILE A 245 -5.96 -4.40 18.92
N ASP A 246 -5.09 -4.41 17.90
CA ASP A 246 -5.31 -3.62 16.69
C ASP A 246 -6.69 -3.87 16.04
N PRO A 247 -7.14 -5.12 15.87
CA PRO A 247 -8.49 -5.40 15.35
C PRO A 247 -9.63 -4.95 16.30
N LEU A 248 -9.37 -4.88 17.60
CA LEU A 248 -10.37 -4.48 18.59
C LEU A 248 -10.55 -2.95 18.66
N LEU A 249 -9.56 -2.18 18.21
CA LEU A 249 -9.58 -0.71 18.22
C LEU A 249 -10.44 -0.11 17.08
N LEU A 250 -11.49 -0.81 16.66
CA LEU A 250 -12.43 -0.33 15.63
C LEU A 250 -11.68 0.22 14.39
N PRO A 251 -11.05 -0.64 13.58
CA PRO A 251 -10.17 -0.20 12.47
C PRO A 251 -10.86 0.70 11.45
N TYR A 252 -12.18 0.67 11.36
CA TYR A 252 -12.93 1.61 10.53
C TYR A 252 -12.85 3.05 11.05
N LEU A 253 -12.85 3.22 12.39
CA LEU A 253 -12.81 4.55 13.01
C LEU A 253 -11.39 5.10 13.11
N PHE A 254 -10.41 4.26 13.43
CA PHE A 254 -9.05 4.68 13.79
C PHE A 254 -7.96 4.14 12.86
N GLY A 255 -8.27 3.24 11.94
CA GLY A 255 -7.29 2.63 11.06
C GLY A 255 -6.47 3.65 10.29
N HIS A 256 -5.14 3.50 10.31
CA HIS A 256 -4.25 4.33 9.50
C HIS A 256 -4.45 4.07 8.02
N SER A 257 -4.70 2.82 7.67
CA SER A 257 -4.79 2.36 6.28
C SER A 257 -6.08 1.59 6.02
N ARG A 258 -6.43 1.52 4.74
CA ARG A 258 -7.56 0.76 4.21
C ARG A 258 -7.03 -0.39 3.35
N PHE A 259 -7.69 -1.54 3.45
CA PHE A 259 -7.52 -2.66 2.55
C PHE A 259 -8.82 -2.89 1.80
N MET A 260 -8.75 -2.93 0.48
CA MET A 260 -9.86 -3.21 -0.41
C MET A 260 -9.57 -4.43 -1.27
N ILE A 261 -10.57 -5.27 -1.48
CA ILE A 261 -10.56 -6.34 -2.47
C ILE A 261 -11.63 -5.99 -3.49
N LEU A 262 -11.21 -5.82 -4.73
CA LEU A 262 -12.08 -5.51 -5.84
C LEU A 262 -11.98 -6.60 -6.90
N LYS A 263 -13.07 -6.86 -7.62
CA LYS A 263 -13.11 -7.83 -8.72
C LYS A 263 -13.44 -7.11 -10.01
N LYS A 264 -12.65 -7.35 -11.06
CA LYS A 264 -12.94 -6.85 -12.41
C LYS A 264 -14.13 -7.60 -13.00
N LYS A 265 -15.05 -6.87 -13.63
CA LYS A 265 -16.17 -7.45 -14.39
C LYS A 265 -15.71 -8.18 -15.63
#